data_fecbb6b941b8f35638c520eafa0a4a0d
#
_entry.id   fecbb6b941b8f35638c520eafa0a4a0d
#
_cell.length_a   1.000
_cell.length_b   1.000
_cell.length_c   1.000
_cell.angle_alpha   90.00
_cell.angle_beta   90.00
_cell.angle_gamma   90.00
#
_symmetry.space_group_name_H-M   'P 1'
#
loop_
_entity.id
_entity.type
_entity.pdbx_description
1 polymer ?
#
loop_
_entity_poly.entity_id
_entity_poly.type
_entity_poly.pdbx_seq_one_letter_code
_entity_poly.pdbx_strand_id
1 'polypeptide(L)'
;MTGGAKRLADEKRKKVSSTFYSIVTPQKKMYFIKGDYSYEIAKPRIKILFADDYLTVNPCDFWQDIKTTGLDNEGFVNFRNGKKPLRLLERIITLFTDKNDIVLDFFGGSGTTGQAVMNYSKKSGINRKFILVQLQENLDEEVLKQSR
;
A
#
# COMPACT_ATOMS: atom_id res chain seq x y z
N MET A 1 -22.80 -1.28 16.54
CA MET A 1 -23.78 -0.19 16.35
C MET A 1 -25.05 -0.57 17.08
N THR A 2 -25.65 0.35 17.85
CA THR A 2 -26.91 0.11 18.55
C THR A 2 -28.09 0.02 17.57
N GLY A 3 -29.23 -0.61 17.99
CA GLY A 3 -30.40 -0.73 17.12
C GLY A 3 -30.97 0.63 16.67
N GLY A 4 -30.88 1.67 17.52
CA GLY A 4 -31.29 3.03 17.18
C GLY A 4 -30.40 3.66 16.09
N ALA A 5 -29.08 3.51 16.18
CA ALA A 5 -28.16 4.00 15.18
C ALA A 5 -28.35 3.29 13.83
N LYS A 6 -28.66 1.99 13.85
CA LYS A 6 -28.97 1.23 12.64
C LYS A 6 -30.22 1.77 11.95
N ARG A 7 -31.27 2.07 12.69
CA ARG A 7 -32.53 2.63 12.15
C ARG A 7 -32.29 4.00 11.49
N LEU A 8 -31.53 4.89 12.14
CA LEU A 8 -31.12 6.17 11.56
C LEU A 8 -30.32 6.01 10.25
N ALA A 9 -29.45 5.02 10.20
CA ALA A 9 -28.70 4.72 9.00
C ALA A 9 -29.60 4.25 7.85
N ASP A 10 -30.54 3.34 8.14
CA ASP A 10 -31.49 2.82 7.15
C ASP A 10 -32.44 3.92 6.62
N GLU A 11 -32.88 4.83 7.49
CA GLU A 11 -33.70 5.99 7.09
C GLU A 11 -32.92 6.96 6.21
N LYS A 12 -31.68 7.28 6.60
CA LYS A 12 -30.85 8.21 5.82
C LYS A 12 -30.46 7.62 4.46
N ARG A 13 -30.21 6.32 4.39
CA ARG A 13 -29.91 5.63 3.14
C ARG A 13 -30.99 5.85 2.07
N LYS A 14 -32.26 5.82 2.43
CA LYS A 14 -33.38 6.02 1.51
C LYS A 14 -33.36 7.42 0.85
N LYS A 15 -32.66 8.36 1.47
CA LYS A 15 -32.62 9.78 1.07
C LYS A 15 -31.31 10.21 0.40
N VAL A 16 -30.30 9.34 0.41
CA VAL A 16 -28.94 9.67 -0.05
C VAL A 16 -28.58 8.75 -1.20
N SER A 17 -28.14 9.34 -2.31
CA SER A 17 -27.68 8.60 -3.49
C SER A 17 -26.24 8.10 -3.38
N SER A 18 -25.47 8.65 -2.43
CA SER A 18 -24.06 8.27 -2.23
C SER A 18 -23.92 6.91 -1.53
N THR A 19 -22.99 6.10 -1.99
CA THR A 19 -22.60 4.84 -1.32
C THR A 19 -22.00 5.08 0.06
N PHE A 20 -21.41 6.25 0.30
CA PHE A 20 -20.85 6.63 1.59
C PHE A 20 -21.66 7.77 2.21
N TYR A 21 -22.04 7.61 3.47
CA TYR A 21 -22.74 8.65 4.22
C TYR A 21 -22.44 8.55 5.72
N SER A 22 -22.72 9.60 6.46
CA SER A 22 -22.58 9.63 7.92
C SER A 22 -23.91 9.78 8.60
N ILE A 23 -24.03 9.29 9.82
CA ILE A 23 -25.14 9.56 10.73
C ILE A 23 -24.59 10.06 12.06
N VAL A 24 -25.38 10.90 12.73
CA VAL A 24 -25.09 11.32 14.09
C VAL A 24 -26.23 10.83 14.98
N THR A 25 -25.88 10.11 16.04
CA THR A 25 -26.87 9.62 17.01
C THR A 25 -27.29 10.73 17.98
N PRO A 26 -28.41 10.58 18.72
CA PRO A 26 -28.79 11.52 19.77
C PRO A 26 -27.70 11.74 20.84
N GLN A 27 -26.84 10.73 21.07
CA GLN A 27 -25.68 10.84 21.96
C GLN A 27 -24.47 11.54 21.29
N LYS A 28 -24.65 12.21 20.17
CA LYS A 28 -23.62 12.91 19.42
C LYS A 28 -22.49 12.02 18.89
N LYS A 29 -22.69 10.70 18.83
CA LYS A 29 -21.74 9.79 18.17
C LYS A 29 -21.96 9.81 16.68
N MET A 30 -20.88 10.07 15.94
CA MET A 30 -20.87 10.02 14.49
C MET A 30 -20.45 8.63 14.00
N TYR A 31 -21.14 8.12 12.99
CA TYR A 31 -20.78 6.88 12.30
C TYR A 31 -20.68 7.14 10.82
N PHE A 32 -19.65 6.64 10.19
CA PHE A 32 -19.50 6.61 8.74
C PHE A 32 -19.96 5.24 8.23
N ILE A 33 -20.76 5.25 7.19
CA ILE A 33 -21.45 4.06 6.71
C ILE A 33 -21.19 3.90 5.23
N LYS A 34 -20.81 2.68 4.84
CA LYS A 34 -20.80 2.25 3.45
C LYS A 34 -22.08 1.45 3.17
N GLY A 35 -22.93 1.99 2.32
CA GLY A 35 -24.21 1.39 1.96
C GLY A 35 -24.14 0.68 0.59
N ASP A 36 -23.39 -0.42 0.53
CA ASP A 36 -23.23 -1.23 -0.69
C ASP A 36 -23.99 -2.56 -0.63
N TYR A 37 -25.06 -2.59 0.14
CA TYR A 37 -25.87 -3.78 0.26
C TYR A 37 -27.12 -3.72 -0.65
N SER A 38 -27.48 -4.89 -1.21
CA SER A 38 -28.67 -5.03 -2.04
C SER A 38 -29.97 -4.75 -1.26
N TYR A 39 -30.92 -4.07 -1.88
CA TYR A 39 -32.27 -3.87 -1.33
C TYR A 39 -33.08 -5.17 -1.26
N GLU A 40 -32.66 -6.19 -2.00
CA GLU A 40 -33.33 -7.50 -2.07
C GLU A 40 -33.08 -8.38 -0.83
N ILE A 41 -32.11 -8.00 0.00
CA ILE A 41 -31.78 -8.74 1.23
C ILE A 41 -32.72 -8.33 2.35
N ALA A 42 -33.47 -9.28 2.91
CA ALA A 42 -34.43 -9.06 3.99
C ALA A 42 -33.80 -8.45 5.26
N LYS A 43 -32.52 -8.71 5.52
CA LYS A 43 -31.76 -8.13 6.64
C LYS A 43 -30.45 -7.52 6.13
N PRO A 44 -30.47 -6.34 5.55
CA PRO A 44 -29.28 -5.70 5.01
C PRO A 44 -28.24 -5.44 6.11
N ARG A 45 -26.99 -5.80 5.84
CA ARG A 45 -25.88 -5.55 6.75
C ARG A 45 -25.23 -4.21 6.41
N ILE A 46 -25.14 -3.34 7.40
CA ILE A 46 -24.43 -2.07 7.29
C ILE A 46 -23.00 -2.30 7.75
N LYS A 47 -22.04 -2.00 6.90
CA LYS A 47 -20.62 -2.00 7.24
C LYS A 47 -20.27 -0.64 7.88
N ILE A 48 -19.78 -0.68 9.11
CA ILE A 48 -19.17 0.50 9.73
C ILE A 48 -17.77 0.63 9.18
N LEU A 49 -17.43 1.83 8.73
CA LEU A 49 -16.08 2.20 8.35
C LEU A 49 -15.42 2.88 9.56
N PHE A 50 -14.26 2.40 9.92
CA PHE A 50 -13.42 3.11 10.86
C PHE A 50 -12.64 4.18 10.10
N ALA A 51 -12.54 5.37 10.66
CA ALA A 51 -11.81 6.47 10.02
C ALA A 51 -10.36 6.08 9.75
N ASP A 52 -9.75 5.30 10.65
CA ASP A 52 -8.37 4.83 10.54
C ASP A 52 -8.09 3.97 9.29
N ASP A 53 -9.13 3.32 8.73
CA ASP A 53 -9.01 2.53 7.49
C ASP A 53 -8.98 3.42 6.23
N TYR A 54 -9.40 4.69 6.34
CA TYR A 54 -9.65 5.58 5.20
C TYR A 54 -8.97 6.94 5.30
N LEU A 55 -8.41 7.27 6.45
CA LEU A 55 -7.64 8.51 6.61
C LEU A 55 -6.26 8.33 5.99
N THR A 56 -5.91 9.27 5.14
CA THR A 56 -4.52 9.41 4.71
C THR A 56 -3.71 10.04 5.84
N VAL A 57 -2.63 9.41 6.20
CA VAL A 57 -1.67 9.93 7.15
C VAL A 57 -0.52 10.53 6.37
N ASN A 58 -0.09 11.73 6.74
CA ASN A 58 1.13 12.30 6.15
C ASN A 58 2.30 11.35 6.41
N PRO A 59 3.09 11.03 5.38
CA PRO A 59 4.29 10.23 5.58
C PRO A 59 5.24 11.03 6.47
N CYS A 60 5.43 10.55 7.70
CA CYS A 60 6.39 11.10 8.64
C CYS A 60 7.80 10.62 8.29
N ASP A 61 8.79 11.06 9.05
CA ASP A 61 10.19 10.60 8.99
C ASP A 61 10.41 9.24 9.65
N PHE A 62 9.45 8.74 10.43
CA PHE A 62 9.52 7.46 11.12
C PHE A 62 8.51 6.44 10.58
N TRP A 63 8.99 5.45 9.84
CA TRP A 63 8.17 4.45 9.15
C TRP A 63 8.25 3.07 9.83
N GLN A 64 7.41 2.87 10.84
CA GLN A 64 7.37 1.63 11.63
C GLN A 64 6.93 0.39 10.83
N ASP A 65 6.24 0.59 9.73
CA ASP A 65 5.71 -0.48 8.89
C ASP A 65 6.73 -1.06 7.91
N ILE A 66 7.95 -0.49 7.88
CA ILE A 66 9.05 -0.97 7.04
C ILE A 66 9.94 -1.89 7.87
N LYS A 67 9.92 -3.17 7.54
CA LYS A 67 10.79 -4.16 8.16
C LYS A 67 12.23 -4.00 7.68
N THR A 68 13.17 -4.10 8.59
CA THR A 68 14.61 -4.04 8.31
C THR A 68 15.29 -5.41 8.44
N THR A 69 14.53 -6.43 8.86
CA THR A 69 15.01 -7.80 9.08
C THR A 69 14.20 -8.79 8.25
N GLY A 70 14.78 -9.96 7.94
CA GLY A 70 14.10 -11.00 7.17
C GLY A 70 13.91 -10.64 5.69
N LEU A 71 14.84 -9.87 5.13
CA LEU A 71 14.80 -9.40 3.74
C LEU A 71 15.30 -10.44 2.72
N ASP A 72 15.83 -11.55 3.18
CA ASP A 72 16.44 -12.57 2.33
C ASP A 72 15.49 -13.13 1.28
N ASN A 73 14.20 -13.16 1.59
CA ASN A 73 13.16 -13.65 0.68
C ASN A 73 12.59 -12.55 -0.25
N GLU A 74 13.04 -11.29 -0.15
CA GLU A 74 12.60 -10.25 -1.04
C GLU A 74 13.39 -10.27 -2.34
N GLY A 75 12.71 -10.10 -3.46
CA GLY A 75 13.33 -9.93 -4.76
C GLY A 75 13.96 -11.17 -5.39
N PHE A 76 13.71 -12.34 -4.84
CA PHE A 76 14.20 -13.63 -5.36
C PHE A 76 15.72 -13.74 -5.53
N VAL A 77 16.47 -12.80 -5.00
CA VAL A 77 17.95 -12.79 -5.05
C VAL A 77 18.47 -12.92 -3.63
N ASN A 78 19.29 -13.94 -3.41
CA ASN A 78 19.99 -14.09 -2.14
C ASN A 78 21.16 -13.09 -2.11
N PHE A 79 21.00 -12.02 -1.35
CA PHE A 79 22.00 -10.98 -1.18
C PHE A 79 22.28 -10.81 0.32
N ARG A 80 23.38 -11.35 0.76
CA ARG A 80 23.81 -11.25 2.17
C ARG A 80 24.24 -9.80 2.41
N ASN A 81 23.79 -9.19 3.46
CA ASN A 81 24.17 -7.85 3.91
C ASN A 81 23.79 -6.68 2.95
N GLY A 82 23.10 -5.72 3.45
CA GLY A 82 22.82 -4.47 2.74
C GLY A 82 21.58 -4.46 1.83
N LYS A 83 20.83 -5.55 1.73
CA LYS A 83 19.57 -5.57 0.98
C LYS A 83 18.59 -4.54 1.54
N LYS A 84 18.02 -3.72 0.69
CA LYS A 84 17.07 -2.69 1.08
C LYS A 84 15.65 -3.25 1.02
N PRO A 85 14.77 -2.90 1.98
CA PRO A 85 13.37 -3.32 1.94
C PRO A 85 12.69 -2.79 0.68
N LEU A 86 12.05 -3.66 -0.07
CA LEU A 86 11.31 -3.30 -1.28
C LEU A 86 10.23 -2.23 -0.99
N ARG A 87 9.55 -2.38 0.13
CA ARG A 87 8.51 -1.42 0.58
C ARG A 87 9.05 -0.01 0.83
N LEU A 88 10.30 0.10 1.32
CA LEU A 88 10.97 1.39 1.47
C LEU A 88 11.14 2.08 0.12
N LEU A 89 11.68 1.35 -0.85
CA LEU A 89 11.95 1.89 -2.17
C LEU A 89 10.66 2.19 -2.95
N GLU A 90 9.65 1.34 -2.86
CA GLU A 90 8.32 1.64 -3.42
C GLU A 90 7.73 2.94 -2.84
N ARG A 91 7.88 3.18 -1.53
CA ARG A 91 7.43 4.43 -0.90
C ARG A 91 8.20 5.64 -1.38
N ILE A 92 9.53 5.55 -1.46
CA ILE A 92 10.39 6.63 -1.97
C ILE A 92 9.98 6.98 -3.42
N ILE A 93 9.82 5.96 -4.27
CA ILE A 93 9.40 6.16 -5.66
C ILE A 93 8.03 6.85 -5.72
N THR A 94 7.09 6.44 -4.87
CA THR A 94 5.76 7.03 -4.83
C THR A 94 5.78 8.51 -4.42
N LEU A 95 6.66 8.89 -3.50
CA LEU A 95 6.70 10.24 -2.93
C LEU A 95 7.51 11.23 -3.78
N PHE A 96 8.55 10.75 -4.47
CA PHE A 96 9.56 11.62 -5.06
C PHE A 96 9.67 11.52 -6.58
N THR A 97 8.84 10.70 -7.24
CA THR A 97 8.93 10.56 -8.70
C THR A 97 7.59 10.74 -9.39
N ASP A 98 7.64 11.39 -10.57
CA ASP A 98 6.52 11.61 -11.45
C ASP A 98 6.57 10.69 -12.69
N LYS A 99 5.60 10.88 -13.60
CA LYS A 99 5.50 10.15 -14.85
C LYS A 99 6.75 10.44 -15.74
N ASN A 100 7.33 9.38 -16.27
CA ASN A 100 8.51 9.40 -17.16
C ASN A 100 9.84 9.77 -16.48
N ASP A 101 9.88 9.90 -15.16
CA ASP A 101 11.12 10.12 -14.44
C ASP A 101 12.07 8.94 -14.57
N ILE A 102 13.35 9.24 -14.36
CA ILE A 102 14.43 8.27 -14.36
C ILE A 102 14.96 8.14 -12.94
N VAL A 103 14.89 6.93 -12.40
CA VAL A 103 15.45 6.59 -11.09
C VAL A 103 16.87 6.08 -11.29
N LEU A 104 17.84 6.74 -10.68
CA LEU A 104 19.25 6.35 -10.76
C LEU A 104 19.72 5.84 -9.39
N ASP A 105 20.30 4.64 -9.37
CA ASP A 105 20.91 4.03 -8.20
C ASP A 105 22.36 3.67 -8.51
N PHE A 106 23.29 4.33 -7.82
CA PHE A 106 24.73 4.14 -8.01
C PHE A 106 25.27 2.88 -7.32
N PHE A 107 24.48 2.27 -6.44
CA PHE A 107 24.86 1.08 -5.69
C PHE A 107 23.76 0.04 -5.80
N GLY A 108 23.53 -0.45 -7.00
CA GLY A 108 22.40 -1.31 -7.36
C GLY A 108 22.23 -2.55 -6.51
N GLY A 109 23.32 -3.10 -5.98
CA GLY A 109 23.31 -4.24 -5.06
C GLY A 109 22.47 -5.40 -5.60
N SER A 110 21.43 -5.77 -4.85
CA SER A 110 20.49 -6.82 -5.26
C SER A 110 19.48 -6.41 -6.33
N GLY A 111 19.55 -5.17 -6.85
CA GLY A 111 18.61 -4.66 -7.85
C GLY A 111 17.23 -4.29 -7.32
N THR A 112 17.07 -4.16 -6.00
CA THR A 112 15.76 -3.89 -5.36
C THR A 112 15.14 -2.59 -5.85
N THR A 113 15.94 -1.58 -6.18
CA THR A 113 15.46 -0.30 -6.75
C THR A 113 14.77 -0.52 -8.10
N GLY A 114 15.38 -1.29 -8.99
CA GLY A 114 14.77 -1.64 -10.28
C GLY A 114 13.47 -2.42 -10.11
N GLN A 115 13.44 -3.38 -9.20
CA GLN A 115 12.24 -4.13 -8.88
C GLN A 115 11.12 -3.20 -8.36
N ALA A 116 11.44 -2.25 -7.48
CA ALA A 116 10.48 -1.29 -6.96
C ALA A 116 9.86 -0.42 -8.07
N VAL A 117 10.69 0.06 -9.01
CA VAL A 117 10.23 0.84 -10.17
C VAL A 117 9.30 0.01 -11.06
N MET A 118 9.66 -1.24 -11.36
CA MET A 118 8.84 -2.14 -12.17
C MET A 118 7.50 -2.44 -11.49
N ASN A 119 7.51 -2.75 -10.19
CA ASN A 119 6.30 -3.01 -9.41
C ASN A 119 5.38 -1.80 -9.38
N TYR A 120 5.94 -0.62 -9.15
CA TYR A 120 5.17 0.60 -9.12
C TYR A 120 4.56 0.93 -10.50
N SER A 121 5.32 0.79 -11.55
CA SER A 121 4.85 0.98 -12.92
C SER A 121 3.70 0.03 -13.27
N LYS A 122 3.80 -1.23 -12.85
CA LYS A 122 2.74 -2.23 -13.03
C LYS A 122 1.47 -1.88 -12.26
N LYS A 123 1.60 -1.42 -11.01
CA LYS A 123 0.44 -1.07 -10.15
C LYS A 123 -0.25 0.23 -10.59
N SER A 124 0.53 1.24 -10.96
CA SER A 124 0.03 2.57 -11.28
C SER A 124 -0.36 2.77 -12.74
N GLY A 125 0.10 1.89 -13.65
CA GLY A 125 0.01 2.10 -15.10
C GLY A 125 0.91 3.24 -15.62
N ILE A 126 1.78 3.78 -14.78
CA ILE A 126 2.66 4.91 -15.09
C ILE A 126 4.07 4.40 -15.28
N ASN A 127 4.62 4.52 -16.48
CA ASN A 127 5.97 4.08 -16.77
C ASN A 127 7.01 5.03 -16.18
N ARG A 128 8.03 4.44 -15.57
CA ARG A 128 9.25 5.08 -15.13
C ARG A 128 10.44 4.28 -15.63
N LYS A 129 11.56 4.95 -15.82
CA LYS A 129 12.83 4.32 -16.20
C LYS A 129 13.72 4.21 -14.98
N PHE A 130 14.65 3.27 -15.01
CA PHE A 130 15.69 3.20 -13.98
C PHE A 130 17.03 2.86 -14.59
N ILE A 131 18.10 3.29 -13.93
CA ILE A 131 19.49 2.99 -14.24
C ILE A 131 20.10 2.48 -12.93
N LEU A 132 20.64 1.27 -12.96
CA LEU A 132 21.37 0.70 -11.84
C LEU A 132 22.86 0.64 -12.22
N VAL A 133 23.69 1.15 -11.35
CA VAL A 133 25.15 1.05 -11.46
C VAL A 133 25.65 0.18 -10.31
N GLN A 134 26.44 -0.83 -10.62
CA GLN A 134 27.04 -1.72 -9.65
C GLN A 134 28.52 -1.91 -9.99
N LEU A 135 29.36 -1.84 -8.99
CA LEU A 135 30.76 -2.24 -9.14
C LEU A 135 30.84 -3.73 -9.43
N GLN A 136 31.74 -4.09 -10.30
CA GLN A 136 31.97 -5.51 -10.61
C GLN A 136 32.57 -6.17 -9.37
N GLU A 137 31.87 -7.15 -8.83
CA GLU A 137 32.34 -8.04 -7.77
C GLU A 137 32.50 -9.44 -8.34
N ASN A 138 33.58 -10.13 -7.95
CA ASN A 138 33.73 -11.54 -8.28
C ASN A 138 32.70 -12.31 -7.49
N LEU A 139 31.80 -12.98 -8.19
CA LEU A 139 30.84 -13.89 -7.56
C LEU A 139 31.59 -15.17 -7.16
N ASP A 140 31.50 -15.55 -5.91
CA ASP A 140 32.01 -16.83 -5.45
C ASP A 140 31.34 -17.97 -6.24
N GLU A 141 32.10 -18.99 -6.61
CA GLU A 141 31.58 -20.12 -7.40
C GLU A 141 30.38 -20.82 -6.75
N GLU A 142 30.28 -20.77 -5.42
CA GLU A 142 29.14 -21.31 -4.67
C GLU A 142 27.84 -20.53 -4.94
N VAL A 143 27.92 -19.22 -5.11
CA VAL A 143 26.77 -18.37 -5.43
C VAL A 143 26.29 -18.62 -6.85
N LEU A 144 27.19 -18.84 -7.79
CA LEU A 144 26.86 -19.19 -9.17
C LEU A 144 26.18 -20.55 -9.32
N LYS A 145 26.48 -21.51 -8.43
CA LYS A 145 25.83 -22.84 -8.43
C LYS A 145 24.40 -22.81 -7.87
N GLN A 146 24.06 -21.84 -7.02
CA GLN A 146 22.72 -21.69 -6.45
C GLN A 146 21.75 -20.90 -7.36
N SER A 147 22.24 -20.26 -8.39
CA SER A 147 21.43 -19.45 -9.33
C SER A 147 21.04 -20.20 -10.62
N ARG A 148 21.41 -21.48 -10.74
CA ARG A 148 21.00 -22.38 -11.82
C ARG A 148 19.93 -23.36 -11.36
#